data_0ecfa01fb5f78fe501a1605bb6033fac
#
_entry.id   0ecfa01fb5f78fe501a1605bb6033fac
#
_cell.length_a   1.000
_cell.length_b   1.000
_cell.length_c   1.000
_cell.angle_alpha   90.00
_cell.angle_beta   90.00
_cell.angle_gamma   90.00
#
_symmetry.space_group_name_H-M   'P 1'
#
loop_
_entity.id
_entity.type
_entity.pdbx_description
1 polymer ?
#
loop_
_entity_poly.entity_id
_entity_poly.type
_entity_poly.pdbx_seq_one_letter_code
_entity_poly.pdbx_strand_id
1 'polypeptide(L)'
;RSGREQKERTEDERQSALTASVVRQEVYIMYKTLHGLVLREVKYKESSKILTILTEEEGKITAEARGALRKGSKCSAASQVLTWSELTFFENRGRYTLTEGSVLEDFAALRADLGDYALGCYMAELLEAVSDEDSHSIALLHLGLNALFALSRQLYPAKHIKAVFELRLMCLAGFAPQLDRCTDCGSHTPEKPR
;
A
#
# COMPACT_ATOMS: atom_id res chain seq x y z
N ARG A 1 -58.56 -6.54 33.12
CA ARG A 1 -57.16 -6.42 33.66
C ARG A 1 -56.10 -7.07 32.77
N SER A 2 -56.46 -8.14 32.03
CA SER A 2 -55.48 -8.88 31.16
C SER A 2 -54.96 -8.14 29.94
N GLY A 3 -55.70 -7.17 29.41
CA GLY A 3 -55.31 -6.48 28.14
C GLY A 3 -54.31 -5.32 28.30
N ARG A 4 -54.12 -4.81 29.49
CA ARG A 4 -53.13 -3.76 29.80
C ARG A 4 -51.72 -4.34 29.99
N GLU A 5 -51.62 -5.47 30.66
CA GLU A 5 -50.33 -6.14 30.92
C GLU A 5 -49.69 -6.71 29.62
N GLN A 6 -50.49 -7.14 28.65
CA GLN A 6 -50.00 -7.59 27.37
C GLN A 6 -49.47 -6.42 26.49
N LYS A 7 -50.05 -5.21 26.59
CA LYS A 7 -49.60 -4.06 25.84
C LYS A 7 -48.28 -3.49 26.39
N GLU A 8 -48.13 -3.45 27.71
CA GLU A 8 -46.86 -3.00 28.33
C GLU A 8 -45.71 -3.96 28.06
N ARG A 9 -45.95 -5.26 28.02
CA ARG A 9 -44.93 -6.24 27.67
C ARG A 9 -44.44 -6.12 26.21
N THR A 10 -45.34 -5.83 25.28
CA THR A 10 -44.97 -5.65 23.85
C THR A 10 -44.27 -4.31 23.58
N GLU A 11 -44.53 -3.28 24.35
CA GLU A 11 -43.80 -2.02 24.27
C GLU A 11 -42.40 -2.12 24.87
N ASP A 12 -42.25 -2.83 25.98
CA ASP A 12 -40.94 -3.06 26.62
C ASP A 12 -40.03 -3.95 25.77
N GLU A 13 -40.57 -4.98 25.10
CA GLU A 13 -39.85 -5.81 24.12
C GLU A 13 -39.44 -5.02 22.86
N ARG A 14 -40.29 -4.09 22.40
CA ARG A 14 -39.93 -3.19 21.26
C ARG A 14 -38.91 -2.16 21.68
N GLN A 15 -38.97 -1.61 22.85
CA GLN A 15 -38.01 -0.67 23.40
C GLN A 15 -36.66 -1.34 23.63
N SER A 16 -36.66 -2.59 24.13
CA SER A 16 -35.48 -3.42 24.30
C SER A 16 -34.84 -3.83 22.95
N ALA A 17 -35.65 -4.16 21.94
CA ALA A 17 -35.19 -4.47 20.60
C ALA A 17 -34.63 -3.24 19.87
N LEU A 18 -35.23 -2.05 20.07
CA LEU A 18 -34.72 -0.78 19.51
C LEU A 18 -33.42 -0.36 20.20
N THR A 19 -33.29 -0.50 21.51
CA THR A 19 -32.03 -0.27 22.22
C THR A 19 -30.95 -1.27 21.83
N ALA A 20 -31.28 -2.54 21.63
CA ALA A 20 -30.36 -3.56 21.14
C ALA A 20 -29.90 -3.33 19.69
N SER A 21 -30.75 -2.71 18.86
CA SER A 21 -30.39 -2.37 17.46
C SER A 21 -29.55 -1.09 17.38
N VAL A 22 -29.72 -0.15 18.31
CA VAL A 22 -28.92 1.09 18.39
C VAL A 22 -27.54 0.84 19.02
N VAL A 23 -27.40 -0.14 19.90
CA VAL A 23 -26.12 -0.52 20.53
C VAL A 23 -25.23 -1.35 19.58
N ARG A 24 -25.75 -1.85 18.45
CA ARG A 24 -24.96 -2.63 17.46
C ARG A 24 -24.33 -1.81 16.33
N GLN A 25 -24.22 -0.51 16.45
CA GLN A 25 -23.17 0.24 15.77
C GLN A 25 -21.97 0.34 16.71
N GLU A 26 -21.43 -0.81 17.12
CA GLU A 26 -20.06 -0.86 17.60
C GLU A 26 -19.20 -0.29 16.48
N VAL A 27 -18.69 0.91 16.70
CA VAL A 27 -17.60 1.46 15.92
C VAL A 27 -16.47 0.45 16.10
N TYR A 28 -16.26 -0.40 15.11
CA TYR A 28 -15.15 -1.35 15.08
C TYR A 28 -13.88 -0.51 15.01
N ILE A 29 -13.42 -0.08 16.18
CA ILE A 29 -12.14 0.57 16.39
C ILE A 29 -11.13 -0.56 16.40
N MET A 30 -10.42 -0.74 15.31
CA MET A 30 -9.44 -1.79 15.18
C MET A 30 -8.05 -1.19 14.95
N TYR A 31 -7.11 -1.55 15.82
CA TYR A 31 -5.70 -1.38 15.52
C TYR A 31 -5.28 -2.51 14.60
N LYS A 32 -4.55 -2.16 13.53
CA LYS A 32 -4.12 -3.08 12.51
C LYS A 32 -2.65 -2.84 12.20
N THR A 33 -1.85 -3.88 12.23
CA THR A 33 -0.44 -3.81 11.87
C THR A 33 -0.27 -4.43 10.50
N LEU A 34 0.32 -3.68 9.56
CA LEU A 34 0.54 -4.06 8.18
C LEU A 34 2.00 -3.81 7.81
N HIS A 35 2.52 -4.62 6.88
CA HIS A 35 3.82 -4.40 6.27
C HIS A 35 3.64 -3.62 4.96
N GLY A 36 4.32 -2.47 4.84
CA GLY A 36 4.08 -1.61 3.69
C GLY A 36 5.29 -0.83 3.22
N LEU A 37 5.37 -0.65 1.90
CA LEU A 37 6.31 0.23 1.23
C LEU A 37 5.64 1.59 0.98
N VAL A 38 6.22 2.66 1.50
CA VAL A 38 5.72 4.02 1.25
C VAL A 38 6.09 4.44 -0.17
N LEU A 39 5.07 4.54 -1.04
CA LEU A 39 5.24 4.94 -2.43
C LEU A 39 5.27 6.45 -2.59
N ARG A 40 4.42 7.16 -1.83
CA ARG A 40 4.30 8.63 -1.89
C ARG A 40 3.98 9.22 -0.53
N GLU A 41 4.51 10.41 -0.28
CA GLU A 41 4.14 11.25 0.86
C GLU A 41 3.74 12.65 0.39
N VAL A 42 2.70 13.20 0.99
CA VAL A 42 2.26 14.57 0.74
C VAL A 42 2.10 15.28 2.08
N LYS A 43 2.71 16.47 2.22
CA LYS A 43 2.53 17.28 3.42
C LYS A 43 1.06 17.66 3.58
N TYR A 44 0.51 17.44 4.76
CA TYR A 44 -0.87 17.73 5.10
C TYR A 44 -0.95 18.46 6.42
N LYS A 45 -1.63 19.62 6.44
CA LYS A 45 -1.63 20.53 7.61
C LYS A 45 -0.20 20.91 8.03
N GLU A 46 -0.03 21.38 9.26
CA GLU A 46 1.27 21.88 9.75
C GLU A 46 2.27 20.77 10.05
N SER A 47 1.82 19.62 10.54
CA SER A 47 2.70 18.59 11.07
C SER A 47 2.38 17.16 10.63
N SER A 48 1.40 16.98 9.75
CA SER A 48 0.94 15.67 9.28
C SER A 48 1.35 15.42 7.83
N LYS A 49 1.31 14.15 7.41
CA LYS A 49 1.48 13.71 6.04
C LYS A 49 0.30 12.83 5.64
N ILE A 50 -0.03 12.82 4.35
CA ILE A 50 -0.83 11.75 3.73
C ILE A 50 0.15 10.85 3.02
N LEU A 51 0.03 9.56 3.25
CA LEU A 51 0.89 8.52 2.69
C LEU A 51 0.08 7.65 1.74
N THR A 52 0.66 7.32 0.59
CA THR A 52 0.23 6.21 -0.25
C THR A 52 1.18 5.05 0.00
N ILE A 53 0.65 3.92 0.43
CA ILE A 53 1.44 2.77 0.89
C ILE A 53 0.96 1.53 0.15
N LEU A 54 1.88 0.76 -0.40
CA LEU A 54 1.61 -0.56 -0.93
C LEU A 54 1.91 -1.59 0.14
N THR A 55 0.86 -2.25 0.64
CA THR A 55 0.96 -3.22 1.74
C THR A 55 0.92 -4.65 1.24
N GLU A 56 1.45 -5.56 2.06
CA GLU A 56 1.43 -7.00 1.80
C GLU A 56 0.01 -7.57 1.97
N GLU A 57 -0.71 -7.10 2.98
CA GLU A 57 -1.97 -7.68 3.44
C GLU A 57 -3.21 -7.07 2.77
N GLU A 58 -3.17 -5.78 2.38
CA GLU A 58 -4.35 -5.04 1.92
C GLU A 58 -4.17 -4.31 0.59
N GLY A 59 -3.04 -4.56 -0.10
CA GLY A 59 -2.75 -3.84 -1.34
C GLY A 59 -2.44 -2.36 -1.10
N LYS A 60 -2.89 -1.48 -2.00
CA LYS A 60 -2.63 -0.05 -1.89
C LYS A 60 -3.61 0.61 -0.93
N ILE A 61 -3.09 1.28 0.09
CA ILE A 61 -3.88 2.06 1.06
C ILE A 61 -3.42 3.52 1.11
N THR A 62 -4.34 4.38 1.51
CA THR A 62 -4.05 5.79 1.84
C THR A 62 -4.20 6.00 3.34
N ALA A 63 -3.19 6.57 4.00
CA ALA A 63 -3.16 6.77 5.44
C ALA A 63 -2.74 8.19 5.85
N GLU A 64 -3.32 8.72 6.91
CA GLU A 64 -2.88 9.97 7.54
C GLU A 64 -1.82 9.65 8.62
N ALA A 65 -0.60 10.17 8.47
CA ALA A 65 0.45 10.12 9.49
C ALA A 65 0.44 11.41 10.30
N ARG A 66 -0.33 11.42 11.40
CA ARG A 66 -0.50 12.61 12.25
C ARG A 66 0.76 12.93 13.03
N GLY A 67 1.16 14.20 12.95
CA GLY A 67 2.35 14.66 13.68
C GLY A 67 3.67 14.05 13.20
N ALA A 68 3.72 13.39 12.03
CA ALA A 68 4.92 12.76 11.50
C ALA A 68 6.08 13.74 11.25
N LEU A 69 5.76 15.04 11.03
CA LEU A 69 6.76 16.10 10.86
C LEU A 69 7.24 16.71 12.18
N ARG A 70 6.69 16.32 13.33
CA ARG A 70 7.15 16.81 14.63
C ARG A 70 8.47 16.14 15.01
N LYS A 71 9.35 16.91 15.65
CA LYS A 71 10.60 16.36 16.17
C LYS A 71 10.33 15.27 17.20
N GLY A 72 10.96 14.11 17.02
CA GLY A 72 10.78 12.96 17.92
C GLY A 72 9.51 12.13 17.66
N SER A 73 8.81 12.34 16.53
CA SER A 73 7.66 11.51 16.15
C SER A 73 8.07 10.07 15.88
N LYS A 74 7.38 9.11 16.49
CA LYS A 74 7.57 7.67 16.26
C LYS A 74 7.27 7.24 14.82
N CYS A 75 6.48 8.02 14.10
CA CYS A 75 6.13 7.75 12.70
C CYS A 75 7.06 8.42 11.69
N SER A 76 7.99 9.27 12.12
CA SER A 76 8.77 10.12 11.21
C SER A 76 9.63 9.31 10.24
N ALA A 77 10.39 8.34 10.72
CA ALA A 77 11.25 7.50 9.90
C ALA A 77 10.44 6.57 8.98
N ALA A 78 9.47 5.85 9.55
CA ALA A 78 8.64 4.88 8.83
C ALA A 78 7.69 5.51 7.81
N SER A 79 7.49 6.83 7.84
CA SER A 79 6.63 7.57 6.90
C SER A 79 7.39 8.24 5.75
N GLN A 80 8.66 7.92 5.54
CA GLN A 80 9.44 8.44 4.43
C GLN A 80 9.21 7.63 3.15
N VAL A 81 9.27 8.30 2.00
CA VAL A 81 9.20 7.62 0.68
C VAL A 81 10.32 6.61 0.54
N LEU A 82 10.05 5.50 -0.11
CA LEU A 82 10.95 4.36 -0.32
C LEU A 82 11.37 3.68 1.00
N THR A 83 10.54 3.73 2.04
CA THR A 83 10.81 2.99 3.28
C THR A 83 9.86 1.81 3.38
N TRP A 84 10.40 0.62 3.59
CA TRP A 84 9.68 -0.60 3.94
C TRP A 84 9.57 -0.71 5.45
N SER A 85 8.36 -0.79 5.97
CA SER A 85 8.10 -0.71 7.41
C SER A 85 6.97 -1.61 7.86
N GLU A 86 7.03 -2.02 9.12
CA GLU A 86 5.87 -2.48 9.88
C GLU A 86 5.14 -1.25 10.42
N LEU A 87 3.86 -1.12 10.09
CA LEU A 87 3.06 0.08 10.32
C LEU A 87 1.79 -0.28 11.09
N THR A 88 1.59 0.34 12.26
CA THR A 88 0.37 0.15 13.04
C THR A 88 -0.58 1.32 12.78
N PHE A 89 -1.77 0.98 12.32
CA PHE A 89 -2.83 1.92 12.00
C PHE A 89 -3.98 1.82 13.00
N PHE A 90 -4.58 2.96 13.26
CA PHE A 90 -5.92 3.06 13.78
C PHE A 90 -6.87 3.14 12.58
N GLU A 91 -7.71 2.12 12.43
CA GLU A 91 -8.72 2.09 11.36
C GLU A 91 -10.09 2.52 11.89
N ASN A 92 -10.72 3.43 11.18
CA ASN A 92 -12.08 3.85 11.43
C ASN A 92 -12.82 4.07 10.11
N ARG A 93 -13.80 3.22 9.80
CA ARG A 93 -14.63 3.31 8.59
C ARG A 93 -13.82 3.41 7.30
N GLY A 94 -12.82 2.56 7.15
CA GLY A 94 -11.93 2.53 5.98
C GLY A 94 -10.90 3.67 5.92
N ARG A 95 -10.75 4.47 6.98
CA ARG A 95 -9.72 5.50 7.09
C ARG A 95 -8.60 5.03 8.00
N TYR A 96 -7.40 5.02 7.47
CA TYR A 96 -6.19 4.64 8.18
C TYR A 96 -5.50 5.86 8.78
N THR A 97 -5.20 5.80 10.07
CA THR A 97 -4.36 6.79 10.76
C THR A 97 -3.15 6.06 11.32
N LEU A 98 -1.95 6.40 10.85
CA LEU A 98 -0.70 5.82 11.33
C LEU A 98 -0.45 6.25 12.78
N THR A 99 -0.32 5.30 13.68
CA THR A 99 -0.07 5.52 15.11
C THR A 99 1.37 5.24 15.50
N GLU A 100 1.98 4.21 14.91
CA GLU A 100 3.35 3.78 15.16
C GLU A 100 3.92 3.11 13.91
N GLY A 101 5.25 3.17 13.74
CA GLY A 101 5.92 2.48 12.63
C GLY A 101 7.34 2.12 13.00
N SER A 102 7.74 0.90 12.63
CA SER A 102 9.08 0.35 12.75
C SER A 102 9.68 0.13 11.37
N VAL A 103 10.81 0.75 11.09
CA VAL A 103 11.51 0.62 9.80
C VAL A 103 12.16 -0.77 9.73
N LEU A 104 11.85 -1.51 8.65
CA LEU A 104 12.49 -2.79 8.33
C LEU A 104 13.65 -2.59 7.36
N GLU A 105 13.46 -1.76 6.31
CA GLU A 105 14.50 -1.38 5.36
C GLU A 105 14.21 0.03 4.84
N ASP A 106 15.17 0.94 4.93
CA ASP A 106 15.02 2.34 4.50
C ASP A 106 15.70 2.65 3.18
N PHE A 107 16.41 1.67 2.60
CA PHE A 107 17.20 1.82 1.38
C PHE A 107 18.08 3.07 1.39
N ALA A 108 18.68 3.39 2.54
CA ALA A 108 19.41 4.64 2.79
C ALA A 108 20.49 4.94 1.74
N ALA A 109 21.12 3.89 1.17
CA ALA A 109 22.13 4.04 0.14
C ALA A 109 21.63 4.77 -1.12
N LEU A 110 20.33 4.65 -1.45
CA LEU A 110 19.74 5.37 -2.59
C LEU A 110 19.83 6.89 -2.44
N ARG A 111 19.79 7.39 -1.20
CA ARG A 111 19.86 8.84 -0.93
C ARG A 111 21.24 9.43 -1.11
N ALA A 112 22.27 8.59 -1.26
CA ALA A 112 23.65 9.02 -1.52
C ALA A 112 23.88 9.43 -2.98
N ASP A 113 23.09 8.90 -3.93
CA ASP A 113 23.16 9.22 -5.35
C ASP A 113 21.79 9.72 -5.84
N LEU A 114 21.78 10.91 -6.45
CA LEU A 114 20.55 11.54 -6.93
C LEU A 114 19.88 10.73 -8.05
N GLY A 115 20.69 10.10 -8.92
CA GLY A 115 20.17 9.27 -10.04
C GLY A 115 19.48 8.03 -9.53
N ASP A 116 20.09 7.32 -8.58
CA ASP A 116 19.53 6.11 -7.97
C ASP A 116 18.27 6.46 -7.16
N TYR A 117 18.29 7.57 -6.40
CA TYR A 117 17.10 8.02 -5.68
C TYR A 117 15.96 8.40 -6.63
N ALA A 118 16.24 9.14 -7.69
CA ALA A 118 15.23 9.50 -8.70
C ALA A 118 14.65 8.27 -9.40
N LEU A 119 15.49 7.27 -9.69
CA LEU A 119 15.03 6.01 -10.26
C LEU A 119 14.14 5.23 -9.27
N GLY A 120 14.49 5.21 -7.98
CA GLY A 120 13.65 4.63 -6.94
C GLY A 120 12.27 5.31 -6.86
N CYS A 121 12.23 6.64 -6.85
CA CYS A 121 10.98 7.41 -6.88
C CYS A 121 10.16 7.12 -8.14
N TYR A 122 10.79 7.05 -9.30
CA TYR A 122 10.13 6.67 -10.56
C TYR A 122 9.48 5.27 -10.47
N MET A 123 10.19 4.30 -9.89
CA MET A 123 9.63 2.95 -9.66
C MET A 123 8.43 2.99 -8.71
N ALA A 124 8.49 3.79 -7.66
CA ALA A 124 7.38 3.96 -6.72
C ALA A 124 6.14 4.60 -7.39
N GLU A 125 6.34 5.61 -8.25
CA GLU A 125 5.25 6.23 -9.03
C GLU A 125 4.58 5.22 -9.98
N LEU A 126 5.36 4.38 -10.64
CA LEU A 126 4.82 3.33 -11.51
C LEU A 126 4.05 2.27 -10.72
N LEU A 127 4.55 1.85 -9.56
CA LEU A 127 3.83 0.94 -8.67
C LEU A 127 2.51 1.56 -8.20
N GLU A 128 2.52 2.85 -7.82
CA GLU A 128 1.30 3.56 -7.42
C GLU A 128 0.27 3.60 -8.55
N ALA A 129 0.72 3.84 -9.79
CA ALA A 129 -0.15 3.95 -10.97
C ALA A 129 -0.78 2.61 -11.37
N VAL A 130 -0.07 1.49 -11.17
CA VAL A 130 -0.52 0.15 -11.59
C VAL A 130 -1.29 -0.58 -10.48
N SER A 131 -1.07 -0.21 -9.21
CA SER A 131 -1.75 -0.83 -8.07
C SER A 131 -3.17 -0.30 -7.92
N ASP A 132 -4.15 -1.19 -7.77
CA ASP A 132 -5.52 -0.84 -7.42
C ASP A 132 -5.74 -0.96 -5.90
N GLU A 133 -6.69 -0.19 -5.36
CA GLU A 133 -7.03 -0.19 -3.93
C GLU A 133 -7.69 -1.51 -3.49
N ASP A 134 -8.37 -2.21 -4.43
CA ASP A 134 -9.10 -3.45 -4.17
C ASP A 134 -8.30 -4.72 -4.55
N SER A 135 -7.07 -4.58 -5.05
CA SER A 135 -6.27 -5.69 -5.56
C SER A 135 -5.06 -5.97 -4.67
N HIS A 136 -5.08 -7.14 -4.03
CA HIS A 136 -3.94 -7.65 -3.25
C HIS A 136 -2.83 -8.12 -4.20
N SER A 137 -2.03 -7.20 -4.70
CA SER A 137 -0.93 -7.55 -5.61
C SER A 137 0.40 -7.64 -4.88
N ILE A 138 0.57 -8.70 -4.12
CA ILE A 138 1.85 -9.05 -3.46
C ILE A 138 3.01 -9.10 -4.47
N ALA A 139 2.71 -9.49 -5.72
CA ALA A 139 3.71 -9.56 -6.79
C ALA A 139 4.26 -8.18 -7.17
N LEU A 140 3.43 -7.12 -7.15
CA LEU A 140 3.88 -5.73 -7.40
C LEU A 140 4.76 -5.24 -6.26
N LEU A 141 4.37 -5.52 -5.01
CA LEU A 141 5.17 -5.17 -3.83
C LEU A 141 6.54 -5.84 -3.88
N HIS A 142 6.59 -7.16 -4.11
CA HIS A 142 7.86 -7.89 -4.21
C HIS A 142 8.72 -7.40 -5.38
N LEU A 143 8.10 -7.05 -6.51
CA LEU A 143 8.84 -6.45 -7.64
C LEU A 143 9.51 -5.13 -7.20
N GLY A 144 8.77 -4.26 -6.51
CA GLY A 144 9.27 -3.00 -5.99
C GLY A 144 10.40 -3.19 -4.99
N LEU A 145 10.19 -4.01 -3.96
CA LEU A 145 11.20 -4.29 -2.93
C LEU A 145 12.48 -4.87 -3.51
N ASN A 146 12.36 -5.86 -4.42
CA ASN A 146 13.53 -6.47 -5.06
C ASN A 146 14.29 -5.48 -5.94
N ALA A 147 13.59 -4.61 -6.69
CA ALA A 147 14.21 -3.60 -7.53
C ALA A 147 14.94 -2.54 -6.69
N LEU A 148 14.31 -2.03 -5.62
CA LEU A 148 14.92 -1.07 -4.70
C LEU A 148 16.12 -1.69 -3.97
N PHE A 149 16.03 -2.95 -3.55
CA PHE A 149 17.14 -3.66 -2.93
C PHE A 149 18.32 -3.82 -3.90
N ALA A 150 18.06 -4.27 -5.13
CA ALA A 150 19.10 -4.43 -6.15
C ALA A 150 19.77 -3.10 -6.48
N LEU A 151 18.99 -2.00 -6.53
CA LEU A 151 19.49 -0.66 -6.81
C LEU A 151 20.32 -0.13 -5.62
N SER A 152 19.82 -0.25 -4.38
CA SER A 152 20.51 0.22 -3.18
C SER A 152 21.83 -0.51 -2.92
N ARG A 153 21.93 -1.77 -3.31
CA ARG A 153 23.14 -2.60 -3.19
C ARG A 153 24.00 -2.58 -4.46
N GLN A 154 23.60 -1.84 -5.50
CA GLN A 154 24.31 -1.75 -6.78
C GLN A 154 24.66 -3.13 -7.37
N LEU A 155 23.73 -4.09 -7.25
CA LEU A 155 23.94 -5.47 -7.71
C LEU A 155 24.09 -5.55 -9.24
N TYR A 156 23.44 -4.63 -9.97
CA TYR A 156 23.48 -4.51 -11.42
C TYR A 156 23.46 -3.03 -11.80
N PRO A 157 23.91 -2.69 -13.04
CA PRO A 157 23.79 -1.32 -13.55
C PRO A 157 22.33 -0.84 -13.48
N ALA A 158 22.10 0.40 -13.03
CA ALA A 158 20.76 0.98 -12.83
C ALA A 158 19.85 0.85 -14.07
N LYS A 159 20.42 1.01 -15.29
CA LYS A 159 19.69 0.81 -16.56
C LYS A 159 19.14 -0.60 -16.75
N HIS A 160 19.84 -1.63 -16.25
CA HIS A 160 19.38 -3.01 -16.35
C HIS A 160 18.27 -3.27 -15.34
N ILE A 161 18.42 -2.76 -14.09
CA ILE A 161 17.39 -2.87 -13.06
C ILE A 161 16.11 -2.20 -13.55
N LYS A 162 16.22 -0.98 -14.12
CA LYS A 162 15.09 -0.25 -14.72
C LYS A 162 14.39 -1.08 -15.80
N ALA A 163 15.13 -1.60 -16.78
CA ALA A 163 14.54 -2.35 -17.89
C ALA A 163 13.82 -3.63 -17.43
N VAL A 164 14.42 -4.37 -16.48
CA VAL A 164 13.81 -5.59 -15.93
C VAL A 164 12.57 -5.23 -15.11
N PHE A 165 12.64 -4.17 -14.29
CA PHE A 165 11.50 -3.69 -13.51
C PHE A 165 10.33 -3.32 -14.41
N GLU A 166 10.54 -2.48 -15.43
CA GLU A 166 9.49 -2.04 -16.37
C GLU A 166 8.86 -3.22 -17.12
N LEU A 167 9.67 -4.14 -17.65
CA LEU A 167 9.17 -5.31 -18.35
C LEU A 167 8.32 -6.21 -17.43
N ARG A 168 8.80 -6.47 -16.22
CA ARG A 168 8.04 -7.27 -15.24
C ARG A 168 6.77 -6.59 -14.78
N LEU A 169 6.82 -5.27 -14.59
CA LEU A 169 5.66 -4.47 -14.24
C LEU A 169 4.58 -4.55 -15.33
N MET A 170 4.95 -4.41 -16.60
CA MET A 170 4.04 -4.55 -17.75
C MET A 170 3.42 -5.94 -17.80
N CYS A 171 4.21 -7.00 -17.54
CA CYS A 171 3.68 -8.36 -17.47
C CYS A 171 2.66 -8.52 -16.35
N LEU A 172 2.93 -7.98 -15.15
CA LEU A 172 2.02 -8.04 -13.99
C LEU A 172 0.75 -7.21 -14.22
N ALA A 173 0.85 -6.11 -14.96
CA ALA A 173 -0.28 -5.27 -15.36
C ALA A 173 -1.12 -5.87 -16.51
N GLY A 174 -0.79 -7.07 -17.00
CA GLY A 174 -1.53 -7.73 -18.07
C GLY A 174 -1.10 -7.37 -19.50
N PHE A 175 -0.03 -6.58 -19.65
CA PHE A 175 0.51 -6.15 -20.95
C PHE A 175 1.79 -6.92 -21.31
N ALA A 176 1.82 -8.24 -21.04
CA ALA A 176 2.98 -9.06 -21.34
C ALA A 176 3.29 -9.07 -22.85
N PRO A 177 4.50 -8.67 -23.29
CA PRO A 177 4.87 -8.78 -24.68
C PRO A 177 5.03 -10.24 -25.09
N GLN A 178 4.63 -10.56 -26.31
CA GLN A 178 4.83 -11.88 -26.87
C GLN A 178 6.28 -12.02 -27.37
N LEU A 179 7.11 -12.70 -26.59
CA LEU A 179 8.54 -12.88 -26.88
C LEU A 179 8.91 -14.30 -27.31
N ASP A 180 7.96 -15.21 -27.30
CA ASP A 180 8.15 -16.65 -27.59
C ASP A 180 8.06 -17.00 -29.05
N ARG A 181 7.47 -16.14 -29.90
CA ARG A 181 7.27 -16.38 -31.31
C ARG A 181 7.18 -15.07 -32.12
N CYS A 182 7.38 -15.19 -33.41
CA CYS A 182 7.18 -14.07 -34.35
C CYS A 182 5.67 -13.72 -34.43
N THR A 183 5.35 -12.43 -34.33
CA THR A 183 3.98 -11.93 -34.42
C THR A 183 3.35 -12.06 -35.80
N ASP A 184 4.17 -12.09 -36.84
CA ASP A 184 3.71 -12.20 -38.24
C ASP A 184 3.53 -13.64 -38.72
N CYS A 185 4.53 -14.50 -38.50
CA CYS A 185 4.52 -15.86 -39.05
C CYS A 185 4.29 -16.96 -37.99
N GLY A 186 4.24 -16.61 -36.70
CA GLY A 186 4.08 -17.57 -35.62
C GLY A 186 5.28 -18.47 -35.33
N SER A 187 6.40 -18.32 -36.04
CA SER A 187 7.59 -19.15 -35.87
C SER A 187 8.33 -18.82 -34.57
N HIS A 188 8.76 -19.87 -33.82
CA HIS A 188 9.60 -19.72 -32.64
C HIS A 188 11.08 -19.43 -32.97
N THR A 189 11.52 -19.75 -34.18
CA THR A 189 12.88 -19.50 -34.65
C THR A 189 12.81 -18.80 -36.02
N PRO A 190 12.82 -17.46 -36.04
CA PRO A 190 12.88 -16.73 -37.33
C PRO A 190 14.19 -17.02 -38.02
N GLU A 191 14.15 -17.61 -39.21
CA GLU A 191 15.34 -18.03 -39.97
C GLU A 191 16.19 -16.87 -40.47
N LYS A 192 15.69 -15.63 -40.52
CA LYS A 192 16.47 -14.42 -40.88
C LYS A 192 15.80 -13.16 -40.33
N PRO A 193 16.56 -12.23 -39.75
CA PRO A 193 16.07 -10.87 -39.53
C PRO A 193 15.82 -10.20 -40.89
N ARG A 194 14.62 -9.69 -41.08
CA ARG A 194 14.30 -8.81 -42.23
C ARG A 194 14.67 -7.37 -41.90
#